data_09d5522b9a47b67ffec7aa35fa80ad64
#
_entry.id   09d5522b9a47b67ffec7aa35fa80ad64
#
_cell.length_a   1.000
_cell.length_b   1.000
_cell.length_c   1.000
_cell.angle_alpha   90.00
_cell.angle_beta   90.00
_cell.angle_gamma   90.00
#
_symmetry.space_group_name_H-M   'P 1'
#
loop_
_entity.id
_entity.type
_entity.pdbx_description
1 polymer ?
#
loop_
_entity_poly.entity_id
_entity_poly.type
_entity_poly.pdbx_seq_one_letter_code
_entity_poly.pdbx_strand_id
1 'polypeptide(L)'
;MDLTEFNEIRPYNDEELPQIFEELIADPAFQKAATGAIPNVPFELLAQKMRACKTKLDFQEAFCYGILWKIAADHTAGLTLDHTAIPDKSKAYTYISNHRDIILDSGFLSILLIDQGMDTVEIAIGDNLLIYPWIKKLVRVNKSFIVQRALTMRQMLESSARMSRYMHYTISEKNQSIWIAQREGRAKDSNDRTQDSVLKMLAMGGEGDLIDRLMEMNIAPLAISYEYDPCDFLKAQEFQLKRDIEGYKKTTCLLYTSPSPRDS
;
A
#
# COMPACT_ATOMS: atom_id res chain seq x y z
N MET A 1 22.85 10.71 8.35
CA MET A 1 22.27 9.35 8.15
C MET A 1 22.71 8.84 6.77
N ASP A 2 23.13 7.60 6.65
CA ASP A 2 23.42 6.99 5.34
C ASP A 2 22.09 6.49 4.73
N LEU A 3 21.58 7.21 3.74
CA LEU A 3 20.30 6.87 3.09
C LEU A 3 20.42 5.66 2.16
N THR A 4 21.62 5.18 1.85
CA THR A 4 21.84 4.03 0.97
C THR A 4 21.31 2.73 1.60
N GLU A 5 21.24 2.64 2.94
CA GLU A 5 20.66 1.49 3.65
C GLU A 5 19.20 1.25 3.29
N PHE A 6 18.48 2.27 2.78
CA PHE A 6 17.06 2.16 2.41
C PHE A 6 16.81 1.82 0.93
N ASN A 7 17.86 1.76 0.10
CA ASN A 7 17.71 1.60 -1.35
C ASN A 7 16.91 0.35 -1.78
N GLU A 8 16.97 -0.71 -0.99
CA GLU A 8 16.23 -1.94 -1.29
C GLU A 8 14.75 -1.87 -0.92
N ILE A 9 14.39 -1.02 0.05
CA ILE A 9 13.03 -0.97 0.60
C ILE A 9 12.25 0.27 0.21
N ARG A 10 12.88 1.44 0.01
CA ARG A 10 12.21 2.71 -0.29
C ARG A 10 11.48 2.71 -1.63
N PRO A 11 10.48 3.56 -1.84
CA PRO A 11 10.02 3.94 -3.18
C PRO A 11 11.18 4.48 -4.02
N TYR A 12 11.03 4.48 -5.32
CA TYR A 12 11.99 5.17 -6.19
C TYR A 12 11.94 6.68 -5.95
N ASN A 13 13.07 7.37 -6.10
CA ASN A 13 13.08 8.82 -6.22
C ASN A 13 12.56 9.23 -7.60
N ASP A 14 12.09 10.45 -7.75
CA ASP A 14 11.47 10.88 -9.01
C ASP A 14 12.49 10.91 -10.16
N GLU A 15 13.76 11.15 -9.86
CA GLU A 15 14.87 11.11 -10.83
C GLU A 15 15.15 9.71 -11.39
N GLU A 16 14.75 8.66 -10.67
CA GLU A 16 14.91 7.26 -11.10
C GLU A 16 13.77 6.82 -12.04
N LEU A 17 12.62 7.52 -12.03
CA LEU A 17 11.41 7.11 -12.74
C LEU A 17 11.61 6.92 -14.24
N PRO A 18 12.32 7.80 -14.99
CA PRO A 18 12.47 7.62 -16.43
C PRO A 18 13.10 6.28 -16.79
N GLN A 19 14.14 5.88 -16.09
CA GLN A 19 14.79 4.58 -16.31
C GLN A 19 13.85 3.44 -15.94
N ILE A 20 13.20 3.51 -14.78
CA ILE A 20 12.29 2.44 -14.29
C ILE A 20 11.09 2.28 -15.21
N PHE A 21 10.56 3.36 -15.78
CA PHE A 21 9.48 3.28 -16.76
C PHE A 21 9.92 2.55 -18.03
N GLU A 22 11.12 2.82 -18.57
CA GLU A 22 11.61 2.09 -19.74
C GLU A 22 11.82 0.60 -19.43
N GLU A 23 12.32 0.25 -18.23
CA GLU A 23 12.46 -1.12 -17.80
C GLU A 23 11.11 -1.85 -17.66
N LEU A 24 10.06 -1.17 -17.16
CA LEU A 24 8.70 -1.69 -17.09
C LEU A 24 8.08 -1.84 -18.48
N ILE A 25 8.22 -0.82 -19.32
CA ILE A 25 7.68 -0.83 -20.70
C ILE A 25 8.31 -1.93 -21.55
N ALA A 26 9.59 -2.24 -21.33
CA ALA A 26 10.28 -3.31 -22.03
C ALA A 26 9.94 -4.73 -21.51
N ASP A 27 9.30 -4.88 -20.34
CA ASP A 27 8.98 -6.18 -19.73
C ASP A 27 7.72 -6.80 -20.36
N PRO A 28 7.81 -7.95 -21.06
CA PRO A 28 6.66 -8.56 -21.72
C PRO A 28 5.54 -9.00 -20.74
N ALA A 29 5.91 -9.38 -19.50
CA ALA A 29 4.94 -9.78 -18.49
C ALA A 29 4.16 -8.58 -17.97
N PHE A 30 4.83 -7.43 -17.79
CA PHE A 30 4.17 -6.17 -17.47
C PHE A 30 3.25 -5.71 -18.62
N GLN A 31 3.71 -5.75 -19.87
CA GLN A 31 2.89 -5.40 -21.05
C GLN A 31 1.59 -6.21 -21.08
N LYS A 32 1.72 -7.55 -20.91
CA LYS A 32 0.55 -8.43 -20.85
C LYS A 32 -0.39 -8.11 -19.71
N ALA A 33 0.14 -7.84 -18.52
CA ALA A 33 -0.66 -7.49 -17.35
C ALA A 33 -1.37 -6.15 -17.52
N ALA A 34 -0.67 -5.11 -18.01
CA ALA A 34 -1.21 -3.79 -18.24
C ALA A 34 -2.32 -3.79 -19.31
N THR A 35 -2.10 -4.49 -20.41
CA THR A 35 -3.11 -4.67 -21.48
C THR A 35 -4.34 -5.43 -20.98
N GLY A 36 -4.13 -6.43 -20.11
CA GLY A 36 -5.25 -7.16 -19.49
C GLY A 36 -6.05 -6.32 -18.50
N ALA A 37 -5.39 -5.44 -17.76
CA ALA A 37 -6.04 -4.56 -16.80
C ALA A 37 -6.81 -3.40 -17.46
N ILE A 38 -6.35 -2.93 -18.63
CA ILE A 38 -6.96 -1.83 -19.38
C ILE A 38 -7.17 -2.25 -20.85
N PRO A 39 -8.10 -3.17 -21.12
CA PRO A 39 -8.16 -3.87 -22.40
C PRO A 39 -8.50 -2.98 -23.63
N ASN A 40 -9.10 -1.83 -23.40
CA ASN A 40 -9.52 -0.93 -24.48
C ASN A 40 -8.48 0.17 -24.80
N VAL A 41 -7.30 0.13 -24.19
CA VAL A 41 -6.25 1.12 -24.40
C VAL A 41 -5.02 0.42 -24.99
N PRO A 42 -4.52 0.86 -26.16
CA PRO A 42 -3.27 0.33 -26.73
C PRO A 42 -2.11 0.53 -25.76
N PHE A 43 -1.26 -0.51 -25.63
CA PHE A 43 -0.12 -0.45 -24.69
C PHE A 43 0.81 0.74 -24.95
N GLU A 44 1.03 1.09 -26.22
CA GLU A 44 1.87 2.25 -26.59
C GLU A 44 1.34 3.57 -26.00
N LEU A 45 0.03 3.72 -25.91
CA LEU A 45 -0.57 4.91 -25.28
C LEU A 45 -0.34 4.91 -23.76
N LEU A 46 -0.38 3.73 -23.11
CA LEU A 46 -0.03 3.60 -21.69
C LEU A 46 1.45 3.93 -21.48
N ALA A 47 2.34 3.43 -22.34
CA ALA A 47 3.77 3.73 -22.30
C ALA A 47 4.06 5.23 -22.46
N GLN A 48 3.38 5.90 -23.41
CA GLN A 48 3.50 7.36 -23.58
C GLN A 48 3.06 8.12 -22.34
N LYS A 49 1.95 7.72 -21.71
CA LYS A 49 1.49 8.30 -20.44
C LYS A 49 2.50 8.09 -19.32
N MET A 50 3.10 6.90 -19.21
CA MET A 50 4.15 6.64 -18.19
C MET A 50 5.35 7.55 -18.40
N ARG A 51 5.85 7.70 -19.63
CA ARG A 51 6.97 8.61 -19.96
C ARG A 51 6.68 10.07 -19.68
N ALA A 52 5.42 10.46 -19.69
CA ALA A 52 4.99 11.84 -19.40
C ALA A 52 5.02 12.16 -17.89
N CYS A 53 4.92 11.16 -17.03
CA CYS A 53 4.96 11.36 -15.58
C CYS A 53 6.38 11.77 -15.13
N LYS A 54 6.46 12.84 -14.35
CA LYS A 54 7.72 13.37 -13.79
C LYS A 54 7.91 12.97 -12.33
N THR A 55 6.80 12.78 -11.63
CA THR A 55 6.77 12.42 -10.21
C THR A 55 5.95 11.15 -9.99
N LYS A 56 6.11 10.54 -8.83
CA LYS A 56 5.25 9.43 -8.39
C LYS A 56 3.78 9.85 -8.26
N LEU A 57 3.55 11.12 -7.88
CA LEU A 57 2.20 11.66 -7.80
C LEU A 57 1.56 11.74 -9.19
N ASP A 58 2.29 12.24 -10.20
CA ASP A 58 1.80 12.24 -11.60
C ASP A 58 1.39 10.84 -12.04
N PHE A 59 2.20 9.82 -11.68
CA PHE A 59 1.87 8.43 -12.00
C PHE A 59 0.59 7.97 -11.30
N GLN A 60 0.42 8.28 -10.02
CA GLN A 60 -0.79 7.93 -9.26
C GLN A 60 -2.03 8.61 -9.83
N GLU A 61 -1.94 9.89 -10.18
CA GLU A 61 -3.04 10.63 -10.81
C GLU A 61 -3.37 10.07 -12.20
N ALA A 62 -2.36 9.77 -13.02
CA ALA A 62 -2.56 9.28 -14.38
C ALA A 62 -3.13 7.86 -14.46
N PHE A 63 -2.77 6.97 -13.51
CA PHE A 63 -3.07 5.54 -13.61
C PHE A 63 -3.93 4.99 -12.47
N CYS A 64 -3.82 5.53 -11.25
CA CYS A 64 -4.51 4.98 -10.08
C CYS A 64 -5.79 5.74 -9.75
N TYR A 65 -5.75 7.06 -9.76
CA TYR A 65 -6.84 7.92 -9.32
C TYR A 65 -8.17 7.63 -10.04
N GLY A 66 -8.18 7.68 -11.36
CA GLY A 66 -9.40 7.45 -12.13
C GLY A 66 -9.94 6.03 -12.01
N ILE A 67 -9.05 5.03 -11.92
CA ILE A 67 -9.44 3.61 -11.75
C ILE A 67 -10.10 3.42 -10.37
N LEU A 68 -9.51 3.95 -9.32
CA LEU A 68 -10.04 3.80 -7.95
C LEU A 68 -11.36 4.54 -7.77
N TRP A 69 -11.50 5.73 -8.35
CA TRP A 69 -12.79 6.44 -8.36
C TRP A 69 -13.85 5.70 -9.17
N LYS A 70 -13.47 5.10 -10.30
CA LYS A 70 -14.40 4.25 -11.06
C LYS A 70 -14.86 3.04 -10.24
N ILE A 71 -13.95 2.37 -9.54
CA ILE A 71 -14.31 1.25 -8.65
C ILE A 71 -15.26 1.74 -7.55
N ALA A 72 -14.97 2.87 -6.91
CA ALA A 72 -15.85 3.43 -5.90
C ALA A 72 -17.25 3.75 -6.46
N ALA A 73 -17.33 4.37 -7.64
CA ALA A 73 -18.60 4.72 -8.27
C ALA A 73 -19.41 3.50 -8.73
N ASP A 74 -18.74 2.49 -9.27
CA ASP A 74 -19.42 1.31 -9.81
C ASP A 74 -19.88 0.33 -8.72
N HIS A 75 -19.21 0.32 -7.54
CA HIS A 75 -19.41 -0.73 -6.53
C HIS A 75 -19.78 -0.22 -5.14
N THR A 76 -19.94 1.09 -4.93
CA THR A 76 -20.31 1.66 -3.63
C THR A 76 -21.37 2.74 -3.78
N ALA A 77 -22.09 3.02 -2.69
CA ALA A 77 -23.01 4.16 -2.63
C ALA A 77 -22.28 5.51 -2.45
N GLY A 78 -20.98 5.48 -2.18
CA GLY A 78 -20.13 6.64 -2.00
C GLY A 78 -18.89 6.32 -1.20
N LEU A 79 -17.91 7.19 -1.28
CA LEU A 79 -16.65 7.13 -0.56
C LEU A 79 -16.43 8.45 0.17
N THR A 80 -16.22 8.41 1.48
CA THR A 80 -16.04 9.61 2.31
C THR A 80 -14.85 9.46 3.23
N LEU A 81 -14.23 10.58 3.57
CA LEU A 81 -13.17 10.67 4.56
C LEU A 81 -13.53 11.74 5.59
N ASP A 82 -13.68 11.33 6.85
CA ASP A 82 -13.67 12.27 7.96
C ASP A 82 -12.21 12.53 8.39
N HIS A 83 -11.78 13.75 8.17
CA HIS A 83 -10.41 14.20 8.41
C HIS A 83 -10.35 15.26 9.55
N THR A 84 -11.41 15.41 10.31
CA THR A 84 -11.53 16.44 11.36
C THR A 84 -10.52 16.25 12.49
N ALA A 85 -10.09 15.02 12.75
CA ALA A 85 -9.07 14.70 13.75
C ALA A 85 -7.62 15.08 13.32
N ILE A 86 -7.40 15.45 12.06
CA ILE A 86 -6.10 15.86 11.52
C ILE A 86 -6.09 17.37 11.32
N PRO A 87 -5.63 18.17 12.32
CA PRO A 87 -5.78 19.61 12.29
C PRO A 87 -4.83 20.31 11.32
N ASP A 88 -3.66 19.72 11.06
CA ASP A 88 -2.60 20.32 10.26
C ASP A 88 -2.30 19.46 9.03
N LYS A 89 -2.88 19.85 7.90
CA LYS A 89 -2.69 19.15 6.62
C LYS A 89 -1.30 19.32 6.01
N SER A 90 -0.47 20.19 6.56
CA SER A 90 0.91 20.40 6.09
C SER A 90 1.92 19.43 6.69
N LYS A 91 1.53 18.70 7.73
CA LYS A 91 2.37 17.70 8.40
C LYS A 91 2.18 16.31 7.81
N ALA A 92 3.25 15.53 7.90
CA ALA A 92 3.20 14.10 7.62
C ALA A 92 2.64 13.31 8.80
N TYR A 93 1.86 12.28 8.51
CA TYR A 93 1.22 11.40 9.49
C TYR A 93 1.47 9.93 9.16
N THR A 94 1.61 9.12 10.20
CA THR A 94 1.58 7.66 10.08
C THR A 94 0.14 7.17 10.27
N TYR A 95 -0.57 6.95 9.16
CA TYR A 95 -1.91 6.36 9.18
C TYR A 95 -1.81 4.86 9.48
N ILE A 96 -2.34 4.47 10.63
CA ILE A 96 -2.43 3.05 11.03
C ILE A 96 -3.88 2.61 10.96
N SER A 97 -4.20 1.68 10.07
CA SER A 97 -5.59 1.26 9.87
C SER A 97 -5.81 -0.23 10.12
N ASN A 98 -7.06 -0.59 10.36
CA ASN A 98 -7.54 -1.94 10.14
C ASN A 98 -7.24 -2.34 8.68
N HIS A 99 -7.15 -3.66 8.40
CA HIS A 99 -6.73 -4.15 7.09
C HIS A 99 -7.76 -5.11 6.50
N ARG A 100 -8.55 -4.60 5.57
CA ARG A 100 -9.63 -5.33 4.90
C ARG A 100 -9.26 -5.73 3.47
N ASP A 101 -8.57 -4.84 2.73
CA ASP A 101 -8.18 -5.09 1.33
C ASP A 101 -6.75 -4.63 1.04
N ILE A 102 -6.04 -5.36 0.16
CA ILE A 102 -4.63 -5.06 -0.15
C ILE A 102 -4.43 -3.84 -1.04
N ILE A 103 -5.47 -3.42 -1.75
CA ILE A 103 -5.43 -2.29 -2.70
C ILE A 103 -6.31 -1.16 -2.21
N LEU A 104 -7.57 -1.46 -1.83
CA LEU A 104 -8.56 -0.43 -1.57
C LEU A 104 -8.28 0.36 -0.30
N ASP A 105 -7.76 -0.27 0.77
CA ASP A 105 -7.52 0.43 2.03
C ASP A 105 -6.59 1.63 1.85
N SER A 106 -5.40 1.42 1.29
CA SER A 106 -4.44 2.50 1.02
C SER A 106 -4.79 3.30 -0.23
N GLY A 107 -5.41 2.66 -1.21
CA GLY A 107 -5.80 3.30 -2.47
C GLY A 107 -6.90 4.34 -2.27
N PHE A 108 -7.97 4.01 -1.56
CA PHE A 108 -9.05 4.94 -1.26
C PHE A 108 -8.57 6.08 -0.36
N LEU A 109 -7.71 5.81 0.64
CA LEU A 109 -7.08 6.88 1.39
C LEU A 109 -6.32 7.82 0.45
N SER A 110 -5.50 7.30 -0.46
CA SER A 110 -4.68 8.12 -1.37
C SER A 110 -5.53 9.02 -2.27
N ILE A 111 -6.60 8.51 -2.89
CA ILE A 111 -7.45 9.35 -3.76
C ILE A 111 -8.23 10.41 -2.98
N LEU A 112 -8.66 10.09 -1.76
CA LEU A 112 -9.34 11.05 -0.90
C LEU A 112 -8.40 12.14 -0.37
N LEU A 113 -7.12 11.83 -0.15
CA LEU A 113 -6.09 12.82 0.18
C LEU A 113 -5.82 13.76 -1.01
N ILE A 114 -5.75 13.24 -2.23
CA ILE A 114 -5.64 14.06 -3.46
C ILE A 114 -6.81 15.04 -3.54
N ASP A 115 -8.04 14.59 -3.33
CA ASP A 115 -9.22 15.46 -3.36
C ASP A 115 -9.21 16.55 -2.27
N GLN A 116 -8.49 16.32 -1.19
CA GLN A 116 -8.28 17.30 -0.11
C GLN A 116 -7.11 18.25 -0.40
N GLY A 117 -6.43 18.12 -1.56
CA GLY A 117 -5.23 18.89 -1.90
C GLY A 117 -4.00 18.48 -1.10
N MET A 118 -3.97 17.26 -0.57
CA MET A 118 -2.85 16.69 0.16
C MET A 118 -2.06 15.73 -0.70
N ASP A 119 -0.78 15.52 -0.37
CA ASP A 119 0.00 14.45 -0.99
C ASP A 119 -0.48 13.07 -0.51
N THR A 120 -0.28 12.07 -1.35
CA THR A 120 -0.62 10.67 -1.06
C THR A 120 0.35 10.06 -0.04
N VAL A 121 0.02 8.88 0.47
CA VAL A 121 0.86 8.18 1.45
C VAL A 121 1.91 7.29 0.80
N GLU A 122 3.05 7.08 1.48
CA GLU A 122 3.90 5.93 1.21
C GLU A 122 3.29 4.67 1.85
N ILE A 123 3.22 3.58 1.09
CA ILE A 123 2.43 2.40 1.45
C ILE A 123 3.34 1.24 1.86
N ALA A 124 3.16 0.72 3.08
CA ALA A 124 3.86 -0.48 3.54
C ALA A 124 3.33 -1.73 2.83
N ILE A 125 4.17 -2.42 2.03
CA ILE A 125 3.79 -3.63 1.30
C ILE A 125 4.71 -4.80 1.62
N GLY A 126 4.14 -5.97 1.91
CA GLY A 126 4.92 -7.19 2.14
C GLY A 126 5.56 -7.74 0.87
N ASP A 127 6.83 -8.13 0.94
CA ASP A 127 7.58 -8.70 -0.19
C ASP A 127 6.99 -10.02 -0.72
N ASN A 128 6.21 -10.72 0.09
CA ASN A 128 5.49 -11.93 -0.33
C ASN A 128 4.43 -11.70 -1.42
N LEU A 129 4.09 -10.44 -1.71
CA LEU A 129 3.21 -10.05 -2.83
C LEU A 129 3.99 -9.77 -4.12
N LEU A 130 5.32 -9.63 -4.04
CA LEU A 130 6.20 -9.21 -5.12
C LEU A 130 6.75 -10.41 -5.90
N ILE A 131 5.85 -11.26 -6.39
CA ILE A 131 6.20 -12.55 -7.04
C ILE A 131 6.90 -12.40 -8.39
N TYR A 132 6.80 -11.25 -9.04
CA TYR A 132 7.47 -10.93 -10.29
C TYR A 132 8.32 -9.64 -10.16
N PRO A 133 9.48 -9.55 -10.83
CA PRO A 133 10.34 -8.36 -10.76
C PRO A 133 9.63 -7.06 -11.16
N TRP A 134 8.76 -7.11 -12.17
CA TRP A 134 8.00 -5.94 -12.61
C TRP A 134 7.00 -5.45 -11.55
N ILE A 135 6.40 -6.35 -10.74
CA ILE A 135 5.52 -5.96 -9.63
C ILE A 135 6.31 -5.15 -8.61
N LYS A 136 7.54 -5.61 -8.24
CA LYS A 136 8.41 -4.88 -7.31
C LYS A 136 8.70 -3.46 -7.81
N LYS A 137 8.96 -3.30 -9.11
CA LYS A 137 9.18 -1.98 -9.72
C LYS A 137 7.90 -1.13 -9.66
N LEU A 138 6.79 -1.68 -10.10
CA LEU A 138 5.51 -0.97 -10.18
C LEU A 138 5.04 -0.44 -8.81
N VAL A 139 5.09 -1.27 -7.76
CA VAL A 139 4.67 -0.83 -6.42
C VAL A 139 5.58 0.26 -5.86
N ARG A 140 6.90 0.21 -6.13
CA ARG A 140 7.84 1.24 -5.71
C ARG A 140 7.64 2.56 -6.47
N VAL A 141 7.24 2.51 -7.74
CA VAL A 141 6.76 3.68 -8.50
C VAL A 141 5.50 4.25 -7.85
N ASN A 142 4.60 3.37 -7.38
CA ASN A 142 3.37 3.76 -6.68
C ASN A 142 3.60 4.06 -5.18
N LYS A 143 4.71 4.69 -4.82
CA LYS A 143 5.06 5.10 -3.45
C LYS A 143 5.06 3.97 -2.41
N SER A 144 5.21 2.68 -2.79
CA SER A 144 5.27 1.62 -1.79
C SER A 144 6.69 1.38 -1.30
N PHE A 145 6.86 1.21 0.02
CA PHE A 145 8.08 0.68 0.62
C PHE A 145 7.89 -0.77 1.06
N ILE A 146 8.98 -1.54 1.02
CA ILE A 146 8.92 -3.00 1.12
C ILE A 146 9.16 -3.46 2.55
N VAL A 147 8.19 -4.20 3.08
CA VAL A 147 8.28 -4.92 4.36
C VAL A 147 8.81 -6.32 4.08
N GLN A 148 10.04 -6.58 4.46
CA GLN A 148 10.68 -7.88 4.27
C GLN A 148 10.12 -8.91 5.25
N ARG A 149 9.82 -10.10 4.72
CA ARG A 149 9.26 -11.25 5.45
C ARG A 149 10.09 -12.49 5.20
N ALA A 150 9.70 -13.62 5.76
CA ALA A 150 10.37 -14.91 5.58
C ALA A 150 11.88 -14.89 5.92
N LEU A 151 12.25 -14.14 6.98
CA LEU A 151 13.61 -13.98 7.46
C LEU A 151 13.86 -14.84 8.70
N THR A 152 15.12 -15.12 8.99
CA THR A 152 15.52 -15.65 10.31
C THR A 152 15.22 -14.62 11.41
N MET A 153 15.13 -15.05 12.67
CA MET A 153 14.83 -14.15 13.80
C MET A 153 15.76 -12.94 13.85
N ARG A 154 17.07 -13.14 13.64
CA ARG A 154 18.05 -12.05 13.62
C ARG A 154 17.82 -11.10 12.44
N GLN A 155 17.64 -11.62 11.24
CA GLN A 155 17.37 -10.81 10.04
C GLN A 155 16.05 -10.06 10.17
N MET A 156 15.04 -10.65 10.79
CA MET A 156 13.75 -9.99 11.04
C MET A 156 13.93 -8.77 11.96
N LEU A 157 14.74 -8.90 13.02
CA LEU A 157 15.03 -7.78 13.92
C LEU A 157 15.79 -6.65 13.21
N GLU A 158 16.82 -7.00 12.46
CA GLU A 158 17.61 -6.02 11.66
C GLU A 158 16.74 -5.32 10.60
N SER A 159 15.90 -6.07 9.88
CA SER A 159 14.99 -5.54 8.89
C SER A 159 13.91 -4.63 9.51
N SER A 160 13.35 -5.02 10.66
CA SER A 160 12.38 -4.20 11.40
C SER A 160 12.99 -2.90 11.88
N ALA A 161 14.22 -2.94 12.41
CA ALA A 161 14.94 -1.74 12.83
C ALA A 161 15.24 -0.81 11.64
N ARG A 162 15.69 -1.34 10.50
CA ARG A 162 15.91 -0.58 9.27
C ARG A 162 14.61 0.06 8.77
N MET A 163 13.54 -0.69 8.73
CA MET A 163 12.23 -0.19 8.32
C MET A 163 11.73 0.91 9.25
N SER A 164 11.89 0.74 10.56
CA SER A 164 11.54 1.78 11.54
C SER A 164 12.34 3.06 11.32
N ARG A 165 13.66 2.99 11.14
CA ARG A 165 14.48 4.17 10.81
C ARG A 165 14.03 4.83 9.49
N TYR A 166 13.68 4.03 8.49
CA TYR A 166 13.13 4.55 7.24
C TYR A 166 11.83 5.33 7.45
N MET A 167 10.90 4.79 8.26
CA MET A 167 9.63 5.44 8.54
C MET A 167 9.83 6.74 9.33
N HIS A 168 10.72 6.76 10.33
CA HIS A 168 11.09 7.99 11.04
C HIS A 168 11.66 9.04 10.08
N TYR A 169 12.62 8.67 9.24
CA TYR A 169 13.16 9.55 8.20
C TYR A 169 12.05 10.08 7.26
N THR A 170 11.10 9.23 6.89
CA THR A 170 10.00 9.61 5.99
C THR A 170 9.08 10.64 6.62
N ILE A 171 8.77 10.51 7.91
CA ILE A 171 7.92 11.46 8.64
C ILE A 171 8.67 12.74 8.96
N SER A 172 9.86 12.66 9.58
CA SER A 172 10.55 13.81 10.16
C SER A 172 11.34 14.64 9.14
N GLU A 173 11.98 13.97 8.15
CA GLU A 173 12.87 14.63 7.21
C GLU A 173 12.25 14.85 5.82
N LYS A 174 11.52 13.83 5.30
CA LYS A 174 10.84 13.95 4.02
C LYS A 174 9.51 14.71 4.11
N ASN A 175 8.94 14.82 5.30
CA ASN A 175 7.58 15.32 5.53
C ASN A 175 6.55 14.59 4.65
N GLN A 176 6.66 13.27 4.54
CA GLN A 176 5.82 12.42 3.73
C GLN A 176 4.99 11.48 4.60
N SER A 177 3.68 11.48 4.42
CA SER A 177 2.78 10.59 5.17
C SER A 177 2.96 9.12 4.77
N ILE A 178 2.69 8.23 5.72
CA ILE A 178 2.81 6.77 5.57
C ILE A 178 1.47 6.12 5.88
N TRP A 179 1.16 5.06 5.16
CA TRP A 179 0.10 4.11 5.53
C TRP A 179 0.69 2.75 5.89
N ILE A 180 0.28 2.22 7.03
CA ILE A 180 0.61 0.86 7.47
C ILE A 180 -0.62 0.18 8.08
N ALA A 181 -0.80 -1.10 7.80
CA ALA A 181 -1.82 -1.90 8.44
C ALA A 181 -1.49 -2.16 9.91
N GLN A 182 -2.49 -2.15 10.79
CA GLN A 182 -2.32 -2.41 12.22
C GLN A 182 -1.95 -3.86 12.55
N ARG A 183 -1.93 -4.75 11.56
CA ARG A 183 -1.63 -6.16 11.71
C ARG A 183 -1.01 -6.75 10.45
N GLU A 184 -0.40 -7.92 10.61
CA GLU A 184 0.06 -8.71 9.48
C GLU A 184 -1.12 -9.40 8.77
N GLY A 185 -1.26 -9.13 7.47
CA GLY A 185 -2.29 -9.70 6.61
C GLY A 185 -3.69 -9.15 6.88
N ARG A 186 -4.57 -9.35 5.90
CA ARG A 186 -5.97 -8.91 5.98
C ARG A 186 -6.76 -9.70 7.02
N ALA A 187 -7.65 -9.02 7.72
CA ALA A 187 -8.66 -9.70 8.52
C ALA A 187 -9.64 -10.45 7.61
N LYS A 188 -9.95 -11.70 7.95
CA LYS A 188 -10.89 -12.58 7.22
C LYS A 188 -12.19 -12.78 7.99
N ASP A 189 -12.18 -12.36 9.21
CA ASP A 189 -13.29 -12.28 10.13
C ASP A 189 -13.39 -10.86 10.69
N SER A 190 -14.32 -10.62 11.57
CA SER A 190 -14.49 -9.30 12.19
C SER A 190 -13.44 -8.98 13.27
N ASN A 191 -12.49 -9.87 13.54
CA ASN A 191 -11.49 -9.72 14.58
C ASN A 191 -10.20 -9.09 14.04
N ASP A 192 -10.26 -7.81 13.74
CA ASP A 192 -9.13 -7.02 13.25
C ASP A 192 -8.51 -6.20 14.39
N ARG A 193 -7.58 -6.81 15.13
CA ARG A 193 -6.92 -6.20 16.29
C ARG A 193 -5.53 -5.72 15.94
N THR A 194 -5.13 -4.59 16.52
CA THR A 194 -3.76 -4.08 16.46
C THR A 194 -2.78 -5.10 17.05
N GLN A 195 -1.73 -5.42 16.31
CA GLN A 195 -0.65 -6.26 16.80
C GLN A 195 0.41 -5.41 17.51
N ASP A 196 0.76 -5.78 18.73
CA ASP A 196 1.81 -5.12 19.52
C ASP A 196 3.14 -5.03 18.75
N SER A 197 3.42 -6.02 17.90
CA SER A 197 4.63 -6.04 17.07
C SER A 197 4.74 -4.86 16.12
N VAL A 198 3.60 -4.32 15.64
CA VAL A 198 3.58 -3.12 14.79
C VAL A 198 4.02 -1.90 15.60
N LEU A 199 3.46 -1.69 16.79
CA LEU A 199 3.84 -0.57 17.66
C LEU A 199 5.30 -0.67 18.14
N LYS A 200 5.74 -1.89 18.51
CA LYS A 200 7.13 -2.15 18.89
C LYS A 200 8.09 -1.85 17.73
N MET A 201 7.73 -2.23 16.52
CA MET A 201 8.53 -1.95 15.34
C MET A 201 8.60 -0.43 15.08
N LEU A 202 7.49 0.31 15.15
CA LEU A 202 7.47 1.76 15.00
C LEU A 202 8.42 2.46 15.99
N ALA A 203 8.55 1.95 17.19
CA ALA A 203 9.40 2.50 18.23
C ALA A 203 10.88 2.02 18.20
N MET A 204 11.30 1.24 17.20
CA MET A 204 12.71 0.79 17.09
C MET A 204 13.63 1.88 16.54
N GLY A 205 13.11 2.79 15.71
CA GLY A 205 13.82 3.97 15.21
C GLY A 205 13.61 5.19 16.12
N GLY A 206 14.11 6.34 15.68
CA GLY A 206 13.99 7.61 16.40
C GLY A 206 14.91 7.73 17.62
N GLU A 207 14.85 8.88 18.27
CA GLU A 207 15.64 9.20 19.45
C GLU A 207 14.76 9.36 20.69
N GLY A 208 15.35 9.32 21.89
CA GLY A 208 14.62 9.46 23.15
C GLY A 208 14.02 8.15 23.67
N ASP A 209 13.04 8.26 24.54
CA ASP A 209 12.33 7.12 25.12
C ASP A 209 11.25 6.55 24.18
N LEU A 210 10.51 5.55 24.63
CA LEU A 210 9.45 4.91 23.83
C LEU A 210 8.37 5.90 23.39
N ILE A 211 7.99 6.81 24.29
CA ILE A 211 6.93 7.79 24.02
C ILE A 211 7.40 8.84 23.02
N ASP A 212 8.63 9.35 23.18
CA ASP A 212 9.23 10.32 22.27
C ASP A 212 9.25 9.79 20.84
N ARG A 213 9.71 8.54 20.66
CA ARG A 213 9.78 7.87 19.36
C ARG A 213 8.41 7.68 18.70
N LEU A 214 7.39 7.31 19.48
CA LEU A 214 6.03 7.19 18.97
C LEU A 214 5.40 8.56 18.65
N MET A 215 5.71 9.59 19.44
CA MET A 215 5.25 10.95 19.18
C MET A 215 5.84 11.53 17.89
N GLU A 216 7.13 11.26 17.62
CA GLU A 216 7.79 11.66 16.37
C GLU A 216 7.07 11.10 15.13
N MET A 217 6.49 9.91 15.23
CA MET A 217 5.78 9.28 14.13
C MET A 217 4.44 9.94 13.75
N ASN A 218 3.95 10.93 14.49
CA ASN A 218 2.65 11.58 14.24
C ASN A 218 1.54 10.55 13.94
N ILE A 219 1.35 9.59 14.84
CA ILE A 219 0.42 8.47 14.59
C ILE A 219 -1.02 9.00 14.48
N ALA A 220 -1.65 8.69 13.35
CA ALA A 220 -3.04 8.96 13.06
C ALA A 220 -3.81 7.64 12.90
N PRO A 221 -4.54 7.18 13.92
CA PRO A 221 -5.40 6.01 13.79
C PRO A 221 -6.47 6.24 12.72
N LEU A 222 -6.57 5.32 11.76
CA LEU A 222 -7.53 5.37 10.66
C LEU A 222 -8.47 4.16 10.75
N ALA A 223 -9.76 4.41 10.94
CA ALA A 223 -10.78 3.37 10.85
C ALA A 223 -11.36 3.33 9.43
N ILE A 224 -11.25 2.17 8.77
CA ILE A 224 -11.84 1.94 7.46
C ILE A 224 -13.07 1.06 7.65
N SER A 225 -14.22 1.56 7.23
CA SER A 225 -15.49 0.84 7.27
C SER A 225 -16.02 0.62 5.87
N TYR A 226 -16.34 -0.63 5.57
CA TYR A 226 -17.05 -1.02 4.36
C TYR A 226 -18.44 -1.50 4.77
N GLU A 227 -19.49 -1.10 4.04
CA GLU A 227 -20.84 -1.63 4.25
C GLU A 227 -20.86 -3.15 4.01
N TYR A 228 -20.17 -3.58 2.96
CA TYR A 228 -19.86 -4.98 2.67
C TYR A 228 -18.37 -5.17 2.55
N ASP A 229 -17.83 -6.12 3.30
CA ASP A 229 -16.40 -6.38 3.31
C ASP A 229 -15.89 -6.80 1.92
N PRO A 230 -14.88 -6.16 1.37
CA PRO A 230 -14.33 -6.52 0.06
C PRO A 230 -13.96 -8.00 0.01
N CYS A 231 -14.46 -8.73 -1.01
CA CYS A 231 -14.24 -10.17 -1.17
C CYS A 231 -14.69 -11.04 0.03
N ASP A 232 -15.77 -10.69 0.70
CA ASP A 232 -16.28 -11.36 1.90
C ASP A 232 -16.47 -12.87 1.68
N PHE A 233 -17.15 -13.28 0.60
CA PHE A 233 -17.35 -14.67 0.23
C PHE A 233 -16.04 -15.44 0.08
N LEU A 234 -15.07 -14.89 -0.67
CA LEU A 234 -13.77 -15.52 -0.89
C LEU A 234 -12.93 -15.58 0.38
N LYS A 235 -13.04 -14.57 1.25
CA LYS A 235 -12.41 -14.58 2.58
C LYS A 235 -13.02 -15.66 3.48
N ALA A 236 -14.33 -15.80 3.49
CA ALA A 236 -15.03 -16.85 4.24
C ALA A 236 -14.62 -18.23 3.73
N GLN A 237 -14.60 -18.43 2.42
CA GLN A 237 -14.14 -19.68 1.79
C GLN A 237 -12.67 -19.98 2.14
N GLU A 238 -11.78 -18.99 2.05
CA GLU A 238 -10.37 -19.14 2.44
C GLU A 238 -10.23 -19.51 3.92
N PHE A 239 -11.06 -18.94 4.78
CA PHE A 239 -11.04 -19.21 6.21
C PHE A 239 -11.48 -20.67 6.51
N GLN A 240 -12.50 -21.16 5.84
CA GLN A 240 -12.96 -22.56 5.94
C GLN A 240 -11.90 -23.54 5.41
N LEU A 241 -11.36 -23.29 4.21
CA LEU A 241 -10.36 -24.15 3.60
C LEU A 241 -9.08 -24.28 4.46
N LYS A 242 -8.69 -23.22 5.15
CA LYS A 242 -7.56 -23.29 6.10
C LYS A 242 -7.79 -24.18 7.31
N ARG A 243 -9.04 -24.36 7.72
CA ARG A 243 -9.40 -25.25 8.83
C ARG A 243 -9.45 -26.71 8.41
N ASP A 244 -9.83 -26.97 7.17
CA ASP A 244 -10.32 -28.28 6.74
C ASP A 244 -9.32 -29.01 5.81
N ILE A 245 -8.28 -28.31 5.29
CA ILE A 245 -7.36 -28.91 4.30
C ILE A 245 -5.90 -28.75 4.75
N GLU A 246 -5.25 -29.87 5.03
CA GLU A 246 -3.81 -29.96 5.21
C GLU A 246 -3.10 -29.60 3.88
N GLY A 247 -2.21 -28.58 3.90
CA GLY A 247 -1.50 -28.11 2.69
C GLY A 247 -2.20 -27.03 1.88
N TYR A 248 -3.14 -26.29 2.47
CA TYR A 248 -3.79 -25.15 1.83
C TYR A 248 -2.80 -24.14 1.24
N LYS A 249 -2.95 -23.84 -0.05
CA LYS A 249 -2.24 -22.74 -0.73
C LYS A 249 -3.10 -21.47 -0.69
N LYS A 250 -2.52 -20.39 -0.18
CA LYS A 250 -3.17 -19.08 -0.11
C LYS A 250 -3.58 -18.61 -1.51
N THR A 251 -4.86 -18.40 -1.72
CA THR A 251 -5.38 -17.75 -2.94
C THR A 251 -5.26 -16.23 -2.79
N THR A 252 -4.69 -15.57 -3.79
CA THR A 252 -4.71 -14.10 -3.85
C THR A 252 -6.04 -13.68 -4.45
N CYS A 253 -6.92 -13.12 -3.63
CA CYS A 253 -8.14 -12.51 -4.12
C CYS A 253 -7.81 -11.14 -4.73
N LEU A 254 -7.98 -11.01 -6.03
CA LEU A 254 -8.05 -9.74 -6.73
C LEU A 254 -9.52 -9.37 -6.88
N LEU A 255 -9.91 -8.24 -6.34
CA LEU A 255 -11.30 -7.73 -6.27
C LEU A 255 -12.00 -7.67 -7.62
N TYR A 256 -11.24 -7.52 -8.70
CA TYR A 256 -11.74 -7.26 -10.05
C TYR A 256 -12.32 -8.48 -10.76
N THR A 257 -12.22 -9.67 -10.19
CA THR A 257 -12.63 -10.94 -10.85
C THR A 257 -13.82 -11.61 -10.20
N SER A 258 -14.37 -11.04 -9.13
CA SER A 258 -15.53 -11.63 -8.44
C SER A 258 -16.72 -10.67 -8.52
N PRO A 259 -17.75 -10.99 -9.30
CA PRO A 259 -19.03 -10.28 -9.20
C PRO A 259 -19.55 -10.42 -7.77
N SER A 260 -20.09 -9.33 -7.23
CA SER A 260 -20.83 -9.39 -5.97
C SER A 260 -21.96 -10.41 -6.10
N PRO A 261 -22.28 -11.22 -5.07
CA PRO A 261 -23.42 -12.12 -5.09
C PRO A 261 -24.78 -11.44 -5.33
N ARG A 262 -24.80 -10.11 -5.44
CA ARG A 262 -25.99 -9.28 -5.72
C ARG A 262 -26.16 -8.92 -7.18
N ASP A 263 -25.16 -9.17 -8.02
CA ASP A 263 -25.19 -8.90 -9.45
C ASP A 263 -25.73 -10.10 -10.25
N SER A 264 -26.27 -11.12 -9.56
CA SER A 264 -26.90 -12.32 -10.12
C SER A 264 -28.39 -12.37 -9.81
#